data_a6d0c8208ecc2244932c5a2e294683da
#
_entry.id   a6d0c8208ecc2244932c5a2e294683da
#
_cell.length_a   1.000
_cell.length_b   1.000
_cell.length_c   1.000
_cell.angle_alpha   90.00
_cell.angle_beta   90.00
_cell.angle_gamma   90.00
#
_symmetry.space_group_name_H-M   'P 1'
#
loop_
_entity.id
_entity.type
_entity.pdbx_description
1 polymer ?
#
loop_
_entity_poly.entity_id
_entity_poly.type
_entity_poly.pdbx_seq_one_letter_code
_entity_poly.pdbx_strand_id
1 'polypeptide(L)' 'SNFRSSIKKVLKSLAEKNKEQSNINFKEAMSIMDKLVVKGLIHKNKAARHKSRLNKHIQKLS' A
#
# COMPACT_ATOMS: atom_id res chain seq x y z
N SER A 1 -9.04 10.59 -2.47
CA SER A 1 -9.24 9.26 -1.90
C SER A 1 -8.46 9.11 -0.59
N ASN A 2 -8.96 8.25 0.25
CA ASN A 2 -8.50 8.03 1.59
C ASN A 2 -7.44 6.92 1.60
N PHE A 3 -6.43 7.05 2.47
CA PHE A 3 -5.37 6.05 2.61
C PHE A 3 -5.93 4.66 2.95
N ARG A 4 -6.92 4.59 3.85
CA ARG A 4 -7.54 3.32 4.23
C ARG A 4 -8.18 2.63 3.04
N SER A 5 -8.85 3.40 2.18
CA SER A 5 -9.47 2.85 0.97
C SER A 5 -8.40 2.29 0.03
N SER A 6 -7.27 2.97 -0.09
CA SER A 6 -6.15 2.51 -0.92
C SER A 6 -5.60 1.18 -0.41
N ILE A 7 -5.44 1.05 0.91
CA ILE A 7 -4.96 -0.20 1.52
C ILE A 7 -5.97 -1.34 1.29
N LYS A 8 -7.26 -1.06 1.44
CA LYS A 8 -8.30 -2.06 1.18
C LYS A 8 -8.26 -2.55 -0.26
N LYS A 9 -8.02 -1.65 -1.22
CA LYS A 9 -7.90 -2.04 -2.63
C LYS A 9 -6.72 -2.98 -2.85
N VAL A 10 -5.58 -2.69 -2.22
CA VAL A 10 -4.41 -3.57 -2.29
C VAL A 10 -4.72 -4.94 -1.74
N LEU A 11 -5.31 -4.99 -0.53
CA LEU A 11 -5.66 -6.25 0.12
C LEU A 11 -6.65 -7.06 -0.71
N LYS A 12 -7.63 -6.40 -1.33
CA LYS A 12 -8.60 -7.06 -2.20
C LYS A 12 -7.91 -7.67 -3.42
N SER A 13 -7.00 -6.92 -4.04
CA SER A 13 -6.23 -7.41 -5.19
C SER A 13 -5.38 -8.62 -4.80
N LEU A 14 -4.81 -8.61 -3.61
CA LEU A 14 -4.01 -9.72 -3.08
C LEU A 14 -4.88 -10.96 -2.88
N ALA A 15 -6.09 -10.78 -2.34
CA ALA A 15 -7.04 -11.86 -2.13
C ALA A 15 -7.46 -12.49 -3.45
N GLU A 16 -7.58 -11.69 -4.50
CA GLU A 16 -7.91 -12.14 -5.85
C GLU A 16 -6.69 -12.72 -6.57
N LYS A 17 -5.51 -12.65 -5.96
CA LYS A 17 -4.24 -13.11 -6.53
C LYS A 17 -3.91 -12.41 -7.85
N ASN A 18 -4.34 -11.15 -7.98
CA ASN A 18 -4.06 -10.33 -9.16
C ASN A 18 -2.81 -9.48 -8.89
N LYS A 19 -1.66 -10.00 -9.30
CA LYS A 19 -0.37 -9.34 -9.05
C LYS A 19 -0.30 -7.97 -9.73
N GLU A 20 -0.72 -7.89 -10.97
CA GLU A 20 -0.67 -6.64 -11.72
C GLU A 20 -1.50 -5.54 -11.06
N GLN A 21 -2.74 -5.86 -10.70
CA GLN A 21 -3.61 -4.91 -10.02
C GLN A 21 -3.08 -4.56 -8.63
N SER A 22 -2.49 -5.55 -7.94
CA SER A 22 -1.87 -5.31 -6.63
C SER A 22 -0.73 -4.30 -6.73
N ASN A 23 0.11 -4.41 -7.76
CA ASN A 23 1.20 -3.47 -7.98
C ASN A 23 0.69 -2.06 -8.25
N ILE A 24 -0.34 -1.93 -9.07
CA ILE A 24 -0.96 -0.64 -9.40
C ILE A 24 -1.54 0.00 -8.12
N ASN A 25 -2.31 -0.78 -7.37
CA ASN A 25 -2.93 -0.30 -6.13
C ASN A 25 -1.88 0.04 -5.07
N PHE A 26 -0.80 -0.74 -5.01
CA PHE A 26 0.31 -0.50 -4.09
C PHE A 26 0.96 0.85 -4.37
N LYS A 27 1.26 1.16 -5.63
CA LYS A 27 1.86 2.43 -6.03
C LYS A 27 0.97 3.60 -5.63
N GLU A 28 -0.34 3.48 -5.86
CA GLU A 28 -1.30 4.51 -5.48
C GLU A 28 -1.30 4.71 -3.96
N ALA A 29 -1.34 3.62 -3.20
CA ALA A 29 -1.32 3.69 -1.74
C ALA A 29 -0.03 4.34 -1.23
N MET A 30 1.11 4.01 -1.81
CA MET A 30 2.39 4.59 -1.42
C MET A 30 2.44 6.09 -1.71
N SER A 31 1.90 6.51 -2.84
CA SER A 31 1.82 7.92 -3.19
C SER A 31 1.01 8.70 -2.15
N ILE A 32 -0.13 8.18 -1.76
CA ILE A 32 -0.97 8.81 -0.72
C ILE A 32 -0.24 8.84 0.61
N MET A 33 0.42 7.74 0.98
CA MET A 33 1.15 7.64 2.23
C MET A 33 2.31 8.65 2.30
N ASP A 34 3.05 8.81 1.20
CA ASP A 34 4.13 9.78 1.14
C ASP A 34 3.63 11.20 1.40
N LYS A 35 2.49 11.57 0.83
CA LYS A 35 1.86 12.85 1.08
C LYS A 35 1.51 13.04 2.55
N LEU A 36 1.00 12.00 3.18
CA LEU A 36 0.63 12.04 4.60
C LEU A 36 1.86 12.17 5.50
N VAL A 37 2.95 11.53 5.13
CA VAL A 37 4.23 11.65 5.87
C VAL A 37 4.75 13.08 5.78
N VAL A 38 4.72 13.68 4.60
CA VAL A 38 5.16 15.06 4.38
C VAL A 38 4.32 16.02 5.22
N LYS A 39 3.02 15.77 5.31
CA LYS A 39 2.11 16.61 6.11
C LYS A 39 2.21 16.35 7.61
N GLY A 40 2.98 15.33 8.02
CA GLY A 40 3.12 14.98 9.42
C GLY A 40 1.95 14.21 10.02
N LEU A 41 1.06 13.68 9.18
CA LEU A 41 -0.11 12.91 9.62
C LEU A 41 0.22 11.44 9.90
N ILE A 42 1.28 10.93 9.30
CA ILE A 42 1.77 9.58 9.54
C ILE A 42 3.27 9.66 9.82
N HIS A 43 3.72 8.95 10.86
CA HIS A 43 5.14 8.89 11.18
C HIS A 43 5.90 8.08 10.12
N LYS A 44 7.11 8.52 9.80
CA LYS A 44 7.98 7.87 8.82
C LYS A 44 8.16 6.36 9.08
N ASN A 45 8.36 5.98 10.34
CA ASN A 45 8.55 4.59 10.70
C ASN A 45 7.30 3.74 10.44
N LYS A 46 6.13 4.30 10.71
CA LYS A 46 4.87 3.61 10.45
C LYS A 46 4.65 3.41 8.96
N ALA A 47 4.98 4.43 8.17
CA ALA A 47 4.91 4.34 6.71
C ALA A 47 5.81 3.23 6.19
N ALA A 48 7.03 3.15 6.69
CA ALA A 48 7.98 2.11 6.30
C ALA A 48 7.45 0.71 6.62
N ARG A 49 6.81 0.53 7.76
CA ARG A 49 6.21 -0.75 8.15
C ARG A 49 5.09 -1.17 7.20
N HIS A 50 4.21 -0.26 6.86
CA HIS A 50 3.11 -0.53 5.91
C HIS A 50 3.67 -0.95 4.56
N LYS A 51 4.65 -0.20 4.07
CA LYS A 51 5.28 -0.47 2.80
C LYS A 51 5.92 -1.86 2.77
N SER A 52 6.69 -2.19 3.79
CA SER A 52 7.37 -3.47 3.90
C SER A 52 6.37 -4.63 3.92
N ARG A 53 5.32 -4.51 4.72
CA ARG A 53 4.29 -5.56 4.85
C ARG A 53 3.58 -5.81 3.53
N LEU A 54 3.12 -4.75 2.87
CA LEU A 54 2.40 -4.89 1.60
C LEU A 54 3.29 -5.44 0.51
N ASN A 55 4.54 -5.00 0.47
CA ASN A 55 5.50 -5.49 -0.51
C ASN A 55 5.72 -6.99 -0.38
N LYS A 56 5.84 -7.51 0.85
CA LYS A 56 5.97 -8.94 1.10
C LYS A 56 4.78 -9.72 0.55
N HIS A 57 3.57 -9.22 0.79
CA HIS A 57 2.36 -9.88 0.30
C HIS A 57 2.34 -9.95 -1.24
N ILE A 58 2.75 -8.88 -1.89
CA ILE A 58 2.79 -8.82 -3.35
C ILE A 58 3.84 -9.80 -3.89
N GLN A 59 5.01 -9.88 -3.26
CA GLN A 59 6.06 -10.80 -3.67
C GLN A 59 5.62 -12.26 -3.57
N LYS A 60 4.77 -12.60 -2.62
CA LYS A 60 4.26 -13.96 -2.47
C LYS A 60 3.36 -14.39 -3.64
N LEU A 61 2.84 -13.44 -4.40
CA LEU A 61 2.00 -13.73 -5.55
C LEU A 61 2.79 -14.20 -6.78
N SER A 62 4.09 -13.97 -6.80
CA SER A 62 4.93 -14.31 -7.94
C SER A 62 5.52 -15.70 -7.87
#